data_b407ef94f8fac5fb8ce405fd6f183428
#
_entry.id   b407ef94f8fac5fb8ce405fd6f183428
#
_cell.length_a   1.000
_cell.length_b   1.000
_cell.length_c   1.000
_cell.angle_alpha   90.00
_cell.angle_beta   90.00
_cell.angle_gamma   90.00
#
_symmetry.space_group_name_H-M   'P 1'
#
loop_
_entity.id
_entity.type
_entity.pdbx_description
1 polymer ?
#
loop_
_entity_poly.entity_id
_entity_poly.type
_entity_poly.pdbx_seq_one_letter_code
_entity_poly.pdbx_strand_id
1 'polypeptide(L)'
;MTLIAINVLLDPDAATVEKAQAANARLREDYPDGFALDANHAPHITILQRFVRTVDLNEVANVVAEVLRIEHSMKWESNATGYYDLAYKNLGLVGIVIEPTQDLRRLQQRIIDAIAPFVAEKGTSDAFAPRPDGEAVSQPTVDYVNNFVGPHTGLNYHPHLTVGIGTRAFVDALRAEPFEAFTVRAVSVSLYQIGDFGVAQRKLYDLCRC
;
A
#
# COMPACT_ATOMS: atom_id res chain seq x y z
N MET A 1 17.33 19.95 3.21
CA MET A 1 15.85 19.97 3.10
C MET A 1 15.36 18.58 3.47
N THR A 2 14.53 18.44 4.51
CA THR A 2 14.11 17.13 5.01
C THR A 2 12.98 16.57 4.15
N LEU A 3 13.09 15.31 3.75
CA LEU A 3 12.08 14.59 2.99
C LEU A 3 11.32 13.59 3.88
N ILE A 4 10.13 13.23 3.45
CA ILE A 4 9.33 12.16 4.02
C ILE A 4 8.79 11.26 2.91
N ALA A 5 8.88 9.96 3.09
CA ALA A 5 8.29 8.97 2.20
C ALA A 5 6.82 8.76 2.61
N ILE A 6 5.89 9.09 1.71
CA ILE A 6 4.46 9.01 1.97
C ILE A 6 3.77 7.93 1.14
N ASN A 7 2.72 7.35 1.71
CA ASN A 7 1.77 6.47 1.04
C ASN A 7 0.35 7.05 1.17
N VAL A 8 -0.27 7.38 0.04
CA VAL A 8 -1.72 7.61 -0.05
C VAL A 8 -2.36 6.25 -0.30
N LEU A 9 -3.25 5.85 0.57
CA LEU A 9 -3.80 4.49 0.55
C LEU A 9 -5.30 4.47 0.87
N LEU A 10 -5.97 3.40 0.42
CA LEU A 10 -7.33 3.06 0.81
C LEU A 10 -7.27 2.15 2.04
N ASP A 11 -8.04 2.51 3.05
CA ASP A 11 -8.30 1.65 4.21
C ASP A 11 -9.48 0.73 3.86
N PRO A 12 -9.30 -0.60 3.84
CA PRO A 12 -10.37 -1.54 3.50
C PRO A 12 -11.38 -1.70 4.63
N ASP A 13 -12.58 -2.20 4.30
CA ASP A 13 -13.63 -2.53 5.27
C ASP A 13 -13.23 -3.70 6.19
N ALA A 14 -13.98 -3.87 7.29
CA ALA A 14 -13.70 -4.89 8.29
C ALA A 14 -13.73 -6.31 7.70
N ALA A 15 -14.63 -6.60 6.77
CA ALA A 15 -14.73 -7.92 6.14
C ALA A 15 -13.49 -8.24 5.30
N THR A 16 -12.95 -7.24 4.58
CA THR A 16 -11.70 -7.36 3.82
C THR A 16 -10.51 -7.55 4.76
N VAL A 17 -10.46 -6.78 5.86
CA VAL A 17 -9.42 -6.91 6.89
C VAL A 17 -9.41 -8.31 7.49
N GLU A 18 -10.57 -8.88 7.85
CA GLU A 18 -10.68 -10.25 8.39
C GLU A 18 -10.13 -11.30 7.41
N LYS A 19 -10.46 -11.18 6.12
CA LYS A 19 -9.93 -12.11 5.09
C LYS A 19 -8.42 -11.97 4.94
N ALA A 20 -7.89 -10.75 4.97
CA ALA A 20 -6.45 -10.50 4.91
C ALA A 20 -5.72 -11.09 6.14
N GLN A 21 -6.29 -10.90 7.34
CA GLN A 21 -5.75 -11.46 8.59
C GLN A 21 -5.81 -12.98 8.61
N ALA A 22 -6.87 -13.60 8.07
CA ALA A 22 -6.95 -15.05 7.93
C ALA A 22 -5.85 -15.59 7.01
N ALA A 23 -5.59 -14.95 5.87
CA ALA A 23 -4.48 -15.30 4.98
C ALA A 23 -3.12 -15.10 5.67
N ASN A 24 -2.95 -13.98 6.41
CA ASN A 24 -1.73 -13.71 7.18
C ASN A 24 -1.48 -14.78 8.27
N ALA A 25 -2.51 -15.23 8.97
CA ALA A 25 -2.38 -16.27 10.00
C ALA A 25 -1.83 -17.57 9.39
N ARG A 26 -2.36 -18.01 8.24
CA ARG A 26 -1.87 -19.20 7.53
C ARG A 26 -0.39 -19.05 7.10
N LEU A 27 -0.01 -17.88 6.58
CA LEU A 27 1.38 -17.60 6.19
C LEU A 27 2.32 -17.62 7.40
N ARG A 28 1.88 -17.10 8.56
CA ARG A 28 2.66 -17.11 9.79
C ARG A 28 2.73 -18.46 10.49
N GLU A 29 1.78 -19.35 10.26
CA GLU A 29 1.87 -20.76 10.68
C GLU A 29 3.02 -21.47 9.92
N ASP A 30 3.19 -21.18 8.62
CA ASP A 30 4.28 -21.70 7.81
C ASP A 30 5.63 -20.99 8.07
N TYR A 31 5.59 -19.66 8.21
CA TYR A 31 6.77 -18.84 8.44
C TYR A 31 6.56 -17.87 9.62
N PRO A 32 6.80 -18.29 10.87
CA PRO A 32 6.53 -17.50 12.08
C PRO A 32 7.28 -16.16 12.17
N ASP A 33 8.44 -16.04 11.51
CA ASP A 33 9.23 -14.81 11.43
C ASP A 33 8.62 -13.76 10.48
N GLY A 34 7.53 -14.10 9.78
CA GLY A 34 6.75 -13.17 8.97
C GLY A 34 6.02 -12.13 9.83
N PHE A 35 5.78 -10.95 9.25
CA PHE A 35 5.07 -9.89 9.97
C PHE A 35 3.58 -10.23 10.20
N ALA A 36 3.05 -9.76 11.33
CA ALA A 36 1.61 -9.80 11.60
C ALA A 36 0.91 -8.59 10.96
N LEU A 37 -0.32 -8.78 10.47
CA LEU A 37 -1.21 -7.67 10.12
C LEU A 37 -1.84 -7.13 11.40
N ASP A 38 -1.27 -6.04 11.90
CA ASP A 38 -1.65 -5.37 13.14
C ASP A 38 -1.66 -3.83 12.97
N ALA A 39 -1.67 -3.09 14.07
CA ALA A 39 -1.64 -1.64 14.04
C ALA A 39 -0.38 -1.03 13.39
N ASN A 40 0.74 -1.78 13.37
CA ASN A 40 2.02 -1.34 12.77
C ASN A 40 2.15 -1.79 11.31
N HIS A 41 1.30 -2.73 10.88
CA HIS A 41 1.24 -3.27 9.53
C HIS A 41 -0.24 -3.32 9.10
N ALA A 42 -0.88 -2.14 9.06
CA ALA A 42 -2.29 -2.05 8.73
C ALA A 42 -2.56 -2.56 7.30
N PRO A 43 -3.54 -3.47 7.10
CA PRO A 43 -3.96 -3.87 5.77
C PRO A 43 -4.41 -2.65 4.96
N HIS A 44 -3.89 -2.50 3.74
CA HIS A 44 -4.20 -1.34 2.91
C HIS A 44 -4.03 -1.62 1.42
N ILE A 45 -4.60 -0.75 0.59
CA ILE A 45 -4.41 -0.75 -0.85
C ILE A 45 -3.71 0.55 -1.23
N THR A 46 -2.49 0.46 -1.71
CA THR A 46 -1.69 1.62 -2.11
C THR A 46 -2.29 2.28 -3.35
N ILE A 47 -2.51 3.61 -3.28
CA ILE A 47 -2.80 4.46 -4.45
C ILE A 47 -1.51 5.05 -5.00
N LEU A 48 -0.68 5.64 -4.13
CA LEU A 48 0.51 6.36 -4.55
C LEU A 48 1.57 6.39 -3.46
N GLN A 49 2.81 6.11 -3.83
CA GLN A 49 3.98 6.32 -2.96
C GLN A 49 4.90 7.38 -3.56
N ARG A 50 5.38 8.32 -2.74
CA ARG A 50 6.25 9.43 -3.15
C ARG A 50 7.11 9.94 -2.01
N PHE A 51 8.22 10.59 -2.40
CA PHE A 51 8.96 11.47 -1.50
C PHE A 51 8.44 12.90 -1.67
N VAL A 52 8.11 13.53 -0.56
CA VAL A 52 7.69 14.94 -0.50
C VAL A 52 8.53 15.70 0.52
N ARG A 53 8.57 17.02 0.40
CA ARG A 53 9.24 17.85 1.40
C ARG A 53 8.41 17.86 2.69
N THR A 54 9.06 17.64 3.82
CA THR A 54 8.37 17.59 5.13
C THR A 54 7.61 18.88 5.44
N VAL A 55 8.12 20.03 4.98
CA VAL A 55 7.48 21.34 5.18
C VAL A 55 6.16 21.48 4.43
N ASP A 56 5.96 20.72 3.36
CA ASP A 56 4.75 20.79 2.53
C ASP A 56 3.71 19.71 2.91
N LEU A 57 3.95 18.93 3.95
CA LEU A 57 3.10 17.76 4.27
C LEU A 57 1.62 18.15 4.50
N ASN A 58 1.36 19.30 5.14
CA ASN A 58 0.00 19.81 5.33
C ASN A 58 -0.67 20.15 3.99
N GLU A 59 0.08 20.79 3.08
CA GLU A 59 -0.45 21.13 1.75
C GLU A 59 -0.70 19.89 0.92
N VAL A 60 0.19 18.90 0.99
CA VAL A 60 -0.02 17.58 0.36
C VAL A 60 -1.32 16.95 0.87
N ALA A 61 -1.55 16.95 2.19
CA ALA A 61 -2.79 16.43 2.75
C ALA A 61 -4.03 17.21 2.25
N ASN A 62 -3.95 18.54 2.20
CA ASN A 62 -5.02 19.42 1.75
C ASN A 62 -5.38 19.17 0.27
N VAL A 63 -4.39 19.11 -0.63
CA VAL A 63 -4.67 18.91 -2.06
C VAL A 63 -5.21 17.50 -2.34
N VAL A 64 -4.76 16.48 -1.61
CA VAL A 64 -5.34 15.14 -1.72
C VAL A 64 -6.77 15.11 -1.20
N ALA A 65 -7.04 15.73 -0.04
CA ALA A 65 -8.40 15.84 0.50
C ALA A 65 -9.36 16.56 -0.48
N GLU A 66 -8.88 17.60 -1.16
CA GLU A 66 -9.66 18.30 -2.19
C GLU A 66 -9.97 17.40 -3.41
N VAL A 67 -9.00 16.62 -3.88
CA VAL A 67 -9.25 15.61 -4.93
C VAL A 67 -10.34 14.64 -4.48
N LEU A 68 -10.25 14.12 -3.26
CA LEU A 68 -11.22 13.19 -2.70
C LEU A 68 -12.60 13.82 -2.55
N ARG A 69 -12.68 15.09 -2.17
CA ARG A 69 -13.95 15.84 -2.09
C ARG A 69 -14.64 15.98 -3.44
N ILE A 70 -13.87 16.17 -4.52
CA ILE A 70 -14.39 16.23 -5.90
C ILE A 70 -14.87 14.86 -6.35
N GLU A 71 -14.20 13.79 -5.93
CA GLU A 71 -14.52 12.40 -6.26
C GLU A 71 -15.48 11.74 -5.23
N HIS A 72 -16.12 12.51 -4.36
CA HIS A 72 -16.91 12.04 -3.21
C HIS A 72 -18.10 11.12 -3.54
N SER A 73 -18.50 11.06 -4.80
CA SER A 73 -19.53 10.11 -5.27
C SER A 73 -18.99 8.70 -5.48
N MET A 74 -17.71 8.48 -5.30
CA MET A 74 -17.09 7.19 -5.56
C MET A 74 -17.34 6.23 -4.40
N LYS A 75 -18.26 5.30 -4.63
CA LYS A 75 -18.33 4.09 -3.81
C LYS A 75 -17.16 3.19 -4.24
N TRP A 76 -16.15 3.15 -3.41
CA TRP A 76 -14.97 2.33 -3.65
C TRP A 76 -15.32 0.87 -3.44
N GLU A 77 -15.72 0.23 -4.52
CA GLU A 77 -15.89 -1.22 -4.58
C GLU A 77 -15.04 -1.76 -5.70
N SER A 78 -14.36 -2.86 -5.43
CA SER A 78 -13.66 -3.66 -6.41
C SER A 78 -13.69 -5.12 -6.01
N ASN A 79 -13.13 -6.01 -6.83
CA ASN A 79 -13.10 -7.44 -6.57
C ASN A 79 -11.66 -7.87 -6.22
N ALA A 80 -11.54 -8.67 -5.17
CA ALA A 80 -10.39 -9.51 -4.94
C ALA A 80 -10.50 -10.74 -5.83
N THR A 81 -9.46 -11.05 -6.61
CA THR A 81 -9.54 -12.04 -7.69
C THR A 81 -8.53 -13.18 -7.58
N GLY A 82 -7.58 -13.11 -6.65
CA GLY A 82 -6.56 -14.13 -6.48
C GLY A 82 -5.43 -13.70 -5.57
N TYR A 83 -4.46 -14.56 -5.43
CA TYR A 83 -3.18 -14.24 -4.81
C TYR A 83 -2.11 -13.95 -5.87
N TYR A 84 -1.23 -13.02 -5.58
CA TYR A 84 0.06 -12.86 -6.25
C TYR A 84 1.18 -12.99 -5.23
N ASP A 85 2.40 -13.17 -5.70
CA ASP A 85 3.57 -13.09 -4.85
C ASP A 85 4.77 -12.43 -5.54
N LEU A 86 5.64 -11.87 -4.71
CA LEU A 86 6.97 -11.42 -5.10
C LEU A 86 7.99 -12.35 -4.47
N ALA A 87 8.75 -13.05 -5.31
CA ALA A 87 9.80 -13.97 -4.84
C ALA A 87 10.96 -13.20 -4.20
N TYR A 88 11.37 -13.64 -3.02
CA TYR A 88 12.54 -13.13 -2.31
C TYR A 88 13.31 -14.29 -1.67
N LYS A 89 14.44 -14.67 -2.27
CA LYS A 89 15.20 -15.87 -1.88
C LYS A 89 14.30 -17.12 -1.91
N ASN A 90 14.20 -17.86 -0.78
CA ASN A 90 13.26 -19.01 -0.66
C ASN A 90 11.90 -18.62 -0.07
N LEU A 91 11.57 -17.33 -0.03
CA LEU A 91 10.33 -16.79 0.50
C LEU A 91 9.50 -16.17 -0.61
N GLY A 92 8.23 -15.93 -0.35
CA GLY A 92 7.35 -15.12 -1.17
C GLY A 92 6.61 -14.11 -0.32
N LEU A 93 6.66 -12.83 -0.72
CA LEU A 93 5.78 -11.78 -0.21
C LEU A 93 4.44 -11.91 -0.94
N VAL A 94 3.39 -12.22 -0.20
CA VAL A 94 2.07 -12.53 -0.76
C VAL A 94 1.12 -11.34 -0.61
N GLY A 95 0.34 -11.11 -1.65
CA GLY A 95 -0.77 -10.14 -1.63
C GLY A 95 -2.02 -10.68 -2.32
N ILE A 96 -3.15 -10.12 -1.93
CA ILE A 96 -4.45 -10.31 -2.60
C ILE A 96 -4.53 -9.32 -3.76
N VAL A 97 -4.77 -9.82 -4.96
CA VAL A 97 -4.96 -9.01 -6.17
C VAL A 97 -6.31 -8.32 -6.10
N ILE A 98 -6.33 -7.02 -6.31
CA ILE A 98 -7.54 -6.20 -6.42
C ILE A 98 -7.71 -5.79 -7.89
N GLU A 99 -8.91 -5.91 -8.41
CA GLU A 99 -9.22 -5.53 -9.78
C GLU A 99 -9.08 -3.99 -9.97
N PRO A 100 -8.24 -3.52 -10.91
CA PRO A 100 -8.03 -2.09 -11.12
C PRO A 100 -9.20 -1.48 -11.92
N THR A 101 -10.14 -0.83 -11.24
CA THR A 101 -11.27 -0.13 -11.89
C THR A 101 -10.80 1.14 -12.60
N GLN A 102 -11.59 1.65 -13.56
CA GLN A 102 -11.30 2.93 -14.22
C GLN A 102 -11.32 4.10 -13.22
N ASP A 103 -12.23 4.05 -12.25
CA ASP A 103 -12.34 5.08 -11.21
C ASP A 103 -11.10 5.10 -10.32
N LEU A 104 -10.57 3.93 -9.97
CA LEU A 104 -9.34 3.83 -9.17
C LEU A 104 -8.12 4.39 -9.93
N ARG A 105 -8.02 4.10 -11.24
CA ARG A 105 -6.95 4.67 -12.08
C ARG A 105 -7.09 6.18 -12.24
N ARG A 106 -8.32 6.68 -12.40
CA ARG A 106 -8.61 8.12 -12.49
C ARG A 106 -8.23 8.83 -11.19
N LEU A 107 -8.63 8.28 -10.04
CA LEU A 107 -8.26 8.82 -8.74
C LEU A 107 -6.75 8.85 -8.57
N GLN A 108 -6.05 7.74 -8.87
CA GLN A 108 -4.60 7.69 -8.82
C GLN A 108 -3.97 8.83 -9.62
N GLN A 109 -4.40 9.02 -10.88
CA GLN A 109 -3.86 10.07 -11.73
C GLN A 109 -4.11 11.47 -11.17
N ARG A 110 -5.33 11.75 -10.67
CA ARG A 110 -5.64 13.04 -10.06
C ARG A 110 -4.81 13.34 -8.82
N ILE A 111 -4.55 12.32 -8.00
CA ILE A 111 -3.68 12.47 -6.82
C ILE A 111 -2.24 12.72 -7.26
N ILE A 112 -1.73 12.01 -8.29
CA ILE A 112 -0.40 12.25 -8.85
C ILE A 112 -0.26 13.72 -9.30
N ASP A 113 -1.23 14.22 -10.06
CA ASP A 113 -1.21 15.58 -10.61
C ASP A 113 -1.28 16.64 -9.49
N ALA A 114 -2.12 16.40 -8.47
CA ALA A 114 -2.30 17.33 -7.36
C ALA A 114 -1.06 17.45 -6.47
N ILE A 115 -0.33 16.36 -6.23
CA ILE A 115 0.87 16.41 -5.39
C ILE A 115 2.17 16.72 -6.16
N ALA A 116 2.14 16.76 -7.49
CA ALA A 116 3.32 16.98 -8.32
C ALA A 116 4.19 18.19 -7.90
N PRO A 117 3.64 19.36 -7.47
CA PRO A 117 4.43 20.49 -7.04
C PRO A 117 5.27 20.25 -5.76
N PHE A 118 4.94 19.24 -4.98
CA PHE A 118 5.54 18.96 -3.66
C PHE A 118 6.52 17.79 -3.70
N VAL A 119 6.57 17.08 -4.84
CA VAL A 119 7.39 15.86 -5.00
C VAL A 119 8.87 16.21 -5.08
N ALA A 120 9.70 15.44 -4.38
CA ALA A 120 11.14 15.43 -4.56
C ALA A 120 11.52 14.38 -5.61
N GLU A 121 12.49 14.70 -6.49
CA GLU A 121 12.94 13.79 -7.55
C GLU A 121 13.48 12.47 -7.00
N LYS A 122 14.22 12.53 -5.89
CA LYS A 122 14.82 11.38 -5.23
C LYS A 122 14.81 11.54 -3.71
N GLY A 123 14.53 10.43 -3.02
CA GLY A 123 14.67 10.32 -1.57
C GLY A 123 15.64 9.21 -1.18
N THR A 124 15.93 9.15 0.11
CA THR A 124 16.82 8.16 0.75
C THR A 124 16.08 7.44 1.87
N SER A 125 16.74 6.44 2.48
CA SER A 125 16.21 5.70 3.64
C SER A 125 15.78 6.59 4.80
N ASP A 126 16.41 7.76 5.00
CA ASP A 126 16.11 8.69 6.10
C ASP A 126 14.71 9.30 6.04
N ALA A 127 14.04 9.23 4.87
CA ALA A 127 12.68 9.75 4.69
C ALA A 127 11.59 8.79 5.20
N PHE A 128 11.94 7.54 5.45
CA PHE A 128 11.01 6.51 5.91
C PHE A 128 10.78 6.56 7.42
N ALA A 129 9.74 5.89 7.87
CA ALA A 129 9.55 5.66 9.29
C ALA A 129 10.67 4.76 9.82
N PRO A 130 11.23 5.07 11.01
CA PRO A 130 12.33 4.30 11.57
C PRO A 130 11.89 2.86 11.86
N ARG A 131 12.76 1.92 11.56
CA ARG A 131 12.55 0.52 11.91
C ARG A 131 12.75 0.31 13.42
N PRO A 132 12.02 -0.64 14.04
CA PRO A 132 12.18 -0.93 15.48
C PRO A 132 13.58 -1.43 15.85
N ASP A 133 14.28 -2.08 14.91
CA ASP A 133 15.66 -2.58 15.10
C ASP A 133 16.73 -1.51 14.88
N GLY A 134 16.35 -0.29 14.48
CA GLY A 134 17.26 0.83 14.20
C GLY A 134 18.02 0.71 12.87
N GLU A 135 17.80 -0.34 12.10
CA GLU A 135 18.43 -0.53 10.79
C GLU A 135 17.81 0.42 9.74
N ALA A 136 18.59 0.75 8.73
CA ALA A 136 18.10 1.53 7.60
C ALA A 136 17.08 0.73 6.78
N VAL A 137 16.10 1.43 6.22
CA VAL A 137 15.17 0.84 5.25
C VAL A 137 15.94 0.31 4.04
N SER A 138 15.52 -0.84 3.55
CA SER A 138 16.20 -1.55 2.47
C SER A 138 16.26 -0.75 1.17
N GLN A 139 17.37 -0.82 0.45
CA GLN A 139 17.54 -0.11 -0.82
C GLN A 139 16.45 -0.44 -1.85
N PRO A 140 15.98 -1.71 -2.01
CA PRO A 140 14.85 -2.03 -2.87
C PRO A 140 13.57 -1.24 -2.55
N THR A 141 13.27 -1.00 -1.27
CA THR A 141 12.13 -0.18 -0.86
C THR A 141 12.31 1.29 -1.26
N VAL A 142 13.51 1.84 -1.06
CA VAL A 142 13.85 3.21 -1.50
C VAL A 142 13.70 3.36 -3.00
N ASP A 143 14.24 2.41 -3.77
CA ASP A 143 14.18 2.41 -5.24
C ASP A 143 12.75 2.25 -5.75
N TYR A 144 11.93 1.43 -5.08
CA TYR A 144 10.52 1.27 -5.41
C TYR A 144 9.76 2.59 -5.30
N VAL A 145 9.93 3.35 -4.21
CA VAL A 145 9.27 4.66 -4.03
C VAL A 145 9.80 5.70 -5.02
N ASN A 146 11.11 5.71 -5.29
CA ASN A 146 11.73 6.61 -6.28
C ASN A 146 11.14 6.38 -7.69
N ASN A 147 10.81 5.13 -8.02
CA ASN A 147 10.36 4.73 -9.36
C ASN A 147 8.86 4.38 -9.41
N PHE A 148 8.06 4.76 -8.41
CA PHE A 148 6.65 4.34 -8.32
C PHE A 148 5.81 4.80 -9.52
N VAL A 149 5.91 6.07 -9.92
CA VAL A 149 5.14 6.60 -11.05
C VAL A 149 5.75 6.15 -12.38
N GLY A 150 4.90 5.69 -13.27
CA GLY A 150 5.23 5.00 -14.51
C GLY A 150 5.07 3.49 -14.36
N PRO A 151 5.97 2.78 -13.67
CA PRO A 151 5.89 1.33 -13.49
C PRO A 151 4.66 0.84 -12.72
N HIS A 152 4.11 1.64 -11.78
CA HIS A 152 3.01 1.23 -10.90
C HIS A 152 1.78 2.14 -11.01
N THR A 153 1.61 2.82 -12.14
CA THR A 153 0.50 3.76 -12.35
C THR A 153 -0.15 3.60 -13.72
N GLY A 154 -1.35 4.15 -13.88
CA GLY A 154 -2.09 4.09 -15.13
C GLY A 154 -2.44 2.66 -15.54
N LEU A 155 -2.02 2.23 -16.75
CA LEU A 155 -2.25 0.87 -17.25
C LEU A 155 -1.43 -0.19 -16.49
N ASN A 156 -0.31 0.21 -15.88
CA ASN A 156 0.54 -0.64 -15.07
C ASN A 156 0.12 -0.68 -13.59
N TYR A 157 -1.00 -0.06 -13.24
CA TYR A 157 -1.48 -0.09 -11.87
C TYR A 157 -2.07 -1.45 -11.53
N HIS A 158 -1.45 -2.14 -10.60
CA HIS A 158 -1.86 -3.43 -10.07
C HIS A 158 -2.14 -3.29 -8.56
N PRO A 159 -3.32 -2.77 -8.19
CA PRO A 159 -3.69 -2.62 -6.79
C PRO A 159 -3.74 -3.98 -6.11
N HIS A 160 -3.25 -4.01 -4.89
CA HIS A 160 -3.20 -5.22 -4.10
C HIS A 160 -3.21 -4.90 -2.61
N LEU A 161 -3.51 -5.91 -1.82
CA LEU A 161 -3.43 -5.86 -0.37
C LEU A 161 -2.40 -6.91 0.09
N THR A 162 -1.24 -6.46 0.57
CA THR A 162 -0.19 -7.34 1.06
C THR A 162 -0.65 -8.06 2.33
N VAL A 163 -0.52 -9.39 2.36
CA VAL A 163 -1.02 -10.21 3.45
C VAL A 163 0.04 -10.94 4.25
N GLY A 164 1.29 -11.00 3.80
CA GLY A 164 2.34 -11.62 4.60
C GLY A 164 3.47 -12.23 3.78
N ILE A 165 4.32 -12.99 4.47
CA ILE A 165 5.46 -13.70 3.90
C ILE A 165 5.31 -15.18 4.27
N GLY A 166 5.60 -16.07 3.34
CA GLY A 166 5.65 -17.51 3.57
C GLY A 166 6.84 -18.16 2.86
N THR A 167 7.10 -19.44 3.14
CA THR A 167 8.08 -20.22 2.39
C THR A 167 7.62 -20.38 0.93
N ARG A 168 8.57 -20.53 0.01
CA ARG A 168 8.23 -20.70 -1.42
C ARG A 168 7.25 -21.84 -1.64
N ALA A 169 7.47 -22.97 -0.98
CA ALA A 169 6.63 -24.15 -1.11
C ALA A 169 5.18 -23.90 -0.66
N PHE A 170 5.00 -23.22 0.48
CA PHE A 170 3.67 -22.87 0.97
C PHE A 170 2.97 -21.85 0.06
N VAL A 171 3.69 -20.84 -0.39
CA VAL A 171 3.13 -19.82 -1.30
C VAL A 171 2.69 -20.41 -2.63
N ASP A 172 3.46 -21.36 -3.18
CA ASP A 172 3.09 -22.07 -4.41
C ASP A 172 1.82 -22.90 -4.20
N ALA A 173 1.72 -23.59 -3.06
CA ALA A 173 0.51 -24.33 -2.68
C ALA A 173 -0.70 -23.42 -2.49
N LEU A 174 -0.55 -22.32 -1.75
CA LEU A 174 -1.62 -21.33 -1.52
C LEU A 174 -2.15 -20.74 -2.85
N ARG A 175 -1.28 -20.45 -3.79
CA ARG A 175 -1.67 -19.92 -5.10
C ARG A 175 -2.35 -20.95 -5.99
N ALA A 176 -2.11 -22.23 -5.76
CA ALA A 176 -2.77 -23.33 -6.47
C ALA A 176 -4.16 -23.66 -5.92
N GLU A 177 -4.51 -23.18 -4.72
CA GLU A 177 -5.84 -23.35 -4.15
C GLU A 177 -6.88 -22.52 -4.94
N PRO A 178 -8.13 -23.00 -5.05
CA PRO A 178 -9.23 -22.19 -5.57
C PRO A 178 -9.40 -20.91 -4.75
N PHE A 179 -9.35 -19.77 -5.40
CA PHE A 179 -9.59 -18.46 -4.75
C PHE A 179 -11.07 -18.11 -4.84
N GLU A 180 -11.72 -17.95 -3.69
CA GLU A 180 -13.08 -17.43 -3.64
C GLU A 180 -13.05 -15.92 -3.77
N ALA A 181 -13.46 -15.39 -4.93
CA ALA A 181 -13.52 -13.96 -5.18
C ALA A 181 -14.50 -13.27 -4.21
N PHE A 182 -14.15 -12.07 -3.77
CA PHE A 182 -15.00 -11.28 -2.87
C PHE A 182 -14.91 -9.78 -3.18
N THR A 183 -15.95 -9.05 -2.79
CA THR A 183 -15.98 -7.60 -2.94
C THR A 183 -15.15 -6.95 -1.84
N VAL A 184 -14.29 -6.02 -2.24
CA VAL A 184 -13.47 -5.16 -1.38
C VAL A 184 -14.05 -3.76 -1.41
N ARG A 185 -14.26 -3.17 -0.23
CA ARG A 185 -14.72 -1.79 -0.07
C ARG A 185 -13.67 -0.99 0.69
N ALA A 186 -13.44 0.25 0.26
CA ALA A 186 -12.71 1.20 1.07
C ALA A 186 -13.67 1.95 1.99
N VAL A 187 -13.25 2.17 3.23
CA VAL A 187 -14.01 2.95 4.22
C VAL A 187 -13.41 4.33 4.47
N SER A 188 -12.15 4.52 4.10
CA SER A 188 -11.46 5.80 4.17
C SER A 188 -10.25 5.85 3.24
N VAL A 189 -9.72 7.06 3.08
CA VAL A 189 -8.42 7.30 2.47
C VAL A 189 -7.53 7.96 3.49
N SER A 190 -6.33 7.44 3.65
CA SER A 190 -5.37 7.90 4.64
C SER A 190 -4.01 8.22 4.02
N LEU A 191 -3.25 9.09 4.70
CA LEU A 191 -1.86 9.37 4.39
C LEU A 191 -0.97 8.79 5.48
N TYR A 192 -0.01 7.97 5.09
CA TYR A 192 0.94 7.35 6.00
C TYR A 192 2.38 7.71 5.65
N GLN A 193 3.26 7.70 6.66
CA GLN A 193 4.69 7.54 6.42
C GLN A 193 4.99 6.07 6.19
N ILE A 194 5.75 5.80 5.12
CA ILE A 194 6.10 4.45 4.68
C ILE A 194 7.17 3.86 5.61
N GLY A 195 7.01 2.59 5.96
CA GLY A 195 8.06 1.74 6.55
C GLY A 195 8.75 0.87 5.52
N ASP A 196 9.65 -0.01 5.96
CA ASP A 196 10.31 -0.96 5.07
C ASP A 196 9.28 -1.90 4.42
N PHE A 197 9.60 -2.42 3.23
CA PHE A 197 8.68 -3.22 2.40
C PHE A 197 7.37 -2.50 2.00
N GLY A 198 7.31 -1.16 2.10
CA GLY A 198 6.13 -0.39 1.70
C GLY A 198 4.99 -0.41 2.72
N VAL A 199 5.23 -0.87 3.95
CA VAL A 199 4.19 -0.94 4.98
C VAL A 199 3.65 0.43 5.38
N ALA A 200 2.36 0.50 5.71
CA ALA A 200 1.72 1.66 6.30
C ALA A 200 2.07 1.73 7.78
N GLN A 201 3.23 2.31 8.12
CA GLN A 201 3.80 2.23 9.46
C GLN A 201 3.31 3.32 10.40
N ARG A 202 3.26 4.58 9.95
CA ARG A 202 2.83 5.70 10.78
C ARG A 202 1.74 6.51 10.08
N LYS A 203 0.52 6.47 10.62
CA LYS A 203 -0.57 7.30 10.11
C LYS A 203 -0.25 8.78 10.37
N LEU A 204 -0.37 9.58 9.31
CA LEU A 204 -0.15 11.04 9.35
C LEU A 204 -1.50 11.78 9.33
N TYR A 205 -2.40 11.38 8.43
CA TYR A 205 -3.73 12.01 8.28
C TYR A 205 -4.80 11.00 7.90
N ASP A 206 -6.00 11.19 8.42
CA ASP A 206 -7.24 10.68 7.86
C ASP A 206 -7.75 11.75 6.87
N LEU A 207 -7.76 11.42 5.56
CA LEU A 207 -8.05 12.40 4.51
C LEU A 207 -9.53 12.49 4.18
N CYS A 208 -10.22 11.36 4.16
CA CYS A 208 -11.68 11.32 4.05
C CYS A 208 -12.22 9.98 4.59
N ARG A 209 -13.51 9.96 4.91
CA ARG A 209 -14.29 8.73 5.12
C ARG A 209 -15.20 8.54 3.91
N CYS A 210 -15.18 7.34 3.32
CA CYS A 210 -15.98 6.96 2.15
C CYS A 210 -17.41 6.56 2.56
#